data_20150fbc3d9fa9640d6a45778d9a2588
#
_entry.id   20150fbc3d9fa9640d6a45778d9a2588
#
_cell.length_a   1.000
_cell.length_b   1.000
_cell.length_c   1.000
_cell.angle_alpha   90.00
_cell.angle_beta   90.00
_cell.angle_gamma   90.00
#
_symmetry.space_group_name_H-M   'P 1'
#
loop_
_entity.id
_entity.type
_entity.pdbx_description
1 polymer ?
#
loop_
_entity_poly.entity_id
_entity_poly.type
_entity_poly.pdbx_seq_one_letter_code
_entity_poly.pdbx_strand_id
1 'polypeptide(L)'
;MKRLYSATQNSIRGVIDGFKTEPAVRDEAVLVLVGLLLGLVIAPSGTWYAAMIGTLLIVLAVEFLNTGIEKLADHVTPEQHSEIRRIKDFGSAAVFCSLSLAGLVWLTALAVRCGLLG
;
A
#
# COMPACT_ATOMS: atom_id res chain seq x y z
N MET A 1 16.42 -7.83 22.08
CA MET A 1 17.09 -8.16 20.80
C MET A 1 16.46 -9.35 20.09
N LYS A 2 16.18 -10.46 20.80
CA LYS A 2 15.50 -11.63 20.19
C LYS A 2 14.14 -11.27 19.58
N ARG A 3 13.37 -10.42 20.26
CA ARG A 3 12.05 -9.97 19.77
C ARG A 3 12.16 -9.20 18.46
N LEU A 4 13.14 -8.30 18.37
CA LEU A 4 13.35 -7.49 17.16
C LEU A 4 13.82 -8.35 15.99
N TYR A 5 14.71 -9.30 16.28
CA TYR A 5 15.20 -10.25 15.26
C TYR A 5 14.05 -11.09 14.70
N SER A 6 13.20 -11.64 15.59
CA SER A 6 12.04 -12.44 15.17
C SER A 6 11.05 -11.60 14.36
N ALA A 7 10.79 -10.35 14.77
CA ALA A 7 9.90 -9.46 14.05
C ALA A 7 10.45 -9.17 12.65
N THR A 8 11.75 -8.95 12.53
CA THR A 8 12.38 -8.70 11.22
C THR A 8 12.24 -9.92 10.31
N GLN A 9 12.49 -11.11 10.82
CA GLN A 9 12.33 -12.35 10.04
C GLN A 9 10.89 -12.56 9.62
N ASN A 10 9.93 -12.28 10.52
CA ASN A 10 8.50 -12.39 10.19
C ASN A 10 8.11 -11.42 9.08
N SER A 11 8.62 -10.20 9.13
CA SER A 11 8.36 -9.19 8.10
C SER A 11 8.91 -9.61 6.75
N ILE A 12 10.13 -10.11 6.71
CA ILE A 12 10.75 -10.58 5.46
C ILE A 12 9.93 -11.75 4.87
N ARG A 13 9.55 -12.72 5.70
CA ARG A 13 8.70 -13.83 5.23
C ARG A 13 7.37 -13.33 4.69
N GLY A 14 6.74 -12.37 5.39
CA GLY A 14 5.49 -11.79 4.95
C GLY A 14 5.59 -11.12 3.57
N VAL A 15 6.66 -10.36 3.36
CA VAL A 15 6.90 -9.72 2.05
C VAL A 15 7.09 -10.78 0.97
N ILE A 16 7.92 -11.79 1.21
CA ILE A 16 8.18 -12.86 0.24
C ILE A 16 6.89 -13.62 -0.07
N ASP A 17 6.14 -14.02 0.96
CA ASP A 17 4.91 -14.78 0.78
C ASP A 17 3.86 -13.95 0.03
N GLY A 18 3.74 -12.66 0.35
CA GLY A 18 2.83 -11.77 -0.35
C GLY A 18 3.16 -11.66 -1.82
N PHE A 19 4.44 -11.49 -2.15
CA PHE A 19 4.90 -11.45 -3.54
C PHE A 19 4.60 -12.75 -4.28
N LYS A 20 4.76 -13.90 -3.63
CA LYS A 20 4.56 -15.20 -4.25
C LYS A 20 3.10 -15.55 -4.47
N THR A 21 2.23 -15.14 -3.55
CA THR A 21 0.85 -15.66 -3.52
C THR A 21 -0.22 -14.62 -3.84
N GLU A 22 0.10 -13.31 -3.74
CA GLU A 22 -0.92 -12.28 -3.82
C GLU A 22 -0.69 -11.34 -5.02
N PRO A 23 -1.53 -11.43 -6.07
CA PRO A 23 -1.42 -10.53 -7.22
C PRO A 23 -1.51 -9.04 -6.84
N ALA A 24 -2.38 -8.69 -5.91
CA ALA A 24 -2.52 -7.29 -5.49
C ALA A 24 -1.24 -6.75 -4.86
N VAL A 25 -0.54 -7.56 -4.06
CA VAL A 25 0.74 -7.17 -3.48
C VAL A 25 1.78 -6.94 -4.58
N ARG A 26 1.81 -7.81 -5.59
CA ARG A 26 2.72 -7.64 -6.73
C ARG A 26 2.42 -6.36 -7.50
N ASP A 27 1.15 -6.08 -7.74
CA ASP A 27 0.74 -4.88 -8.46
C ASP A 27 1.15 -3.61 -7.70
N GLU A 28 0.91 -3.58 -6.39
CA GLU A 28 1.30 -2.45 -5.54
C GLU A 28 2.82 -2.29 -5.47
N ALA A 29 3.57 -3.38 -5.46
CA ALA A 29 5.03 -3.31 -5.46
C ALA A 29 5.57 -2.77 -6.78
N VAL A 30 4.96 -3.15 -7.92
CA VAL A 30 5.30 -2.57 -9.22
C VAL A 30 4.99 -1.07 -9.21
N LEU A 31 3.87 -0.67 -8.63
CA LEU A 31 3.50 0.74 -8.47
C LEU A 31 4.57 1.51 -7.68
N VAL A 32 5.10 0.92 -6.62
CA VAL A 32 6.21 1.53 -5.86
C VAL A 32 7.44 1.70 -6.74
N LEU A 33 7.83 0.67 -7.49
CA LEU A 33 9.00 0.73 -8.36
C LEU A 33 8.85 1.78 -9.46
N VAL A 34 7.70 1.81 -10.13
CA VAL A 34 7.41 2.82 -11.14
C VAL A 34 7.40 4.22 -10.51
N GLY A 35 6.82 4.33 -9.33
CA GLY A 35 6.77 5.59 -8.58
C GLY A 35 8.14 6.11 -8.19
N LEU A 36 9.07 5.22 -7.81
CA LEU A 36 10.46 5.62 -7.52
C LEU A 36 11.11 6.32 -8.71
N LEU A 37 10.85 5.85 -9.91
CA LEU A 37 11.40 6.42 -11.14
C LEU A 37 10.65 7.69 -11.56
N LEU A 38 9.32 7.63 -11.66
CA LEU A 38 8.51 8.77 -12.05
C LEU A 38 8.60 9.91 -11.04
N GLY A 39 8.70 9.59 -9.78
CA GLY A 39 8.82 10.59 -8.72
C GLY A 39 10.08 11.46 -8.86
N LEU A 40 11.15 10.90 -9.41
CA LEU A 40 12.37 11.67 -9.68
C LEU A 40 12.13 12.81 -10.68
N VAL A 41 11.20 12.61 -11.62
CA VAL A 41 10.83 13.60 -12.62
C VAL A 41 9.76 14.56 -12.11
N ILE A 42 8.78 14.05 -11.39
CA ILE A 42 7.58 14.81 -10.98
C ILE A 42 7.83 15.62 -9.72
N ALA A 43 8.62 15.08 -8.77
CA ALA A 43 8.79 15.72 -7.46
C ALA A 43 9.44 17.11 -7.57
N PRO A 44 8.80 18.15 -6.99
CA PRO A 44 9.37 19.49 -6.99
C PRO A 44 10.61 19.61 -6.12
N SER A 45 10.76 18.76 -5.12
CA SER A 45 11.90 18.77 -4.19
C SER A 45 12.09 17.39 -3.57
N GLY A 46 13.19 17.21 -2.83
CA GLY A 46 13.44 15.97 -2.10
C GLY A 46 12.39 15.68 -1.06
N THR A 47 11.89 16.70 -0.37
CA THR A 47 10.82 16.55 0.62
C THR A 47 9.54 16.04 -0.05
N TRP A 48 9.18 16.60 -1.20
CA TRP A 48 8.05 16.11 -1.98
C TRP A 48 8.25 14.67 -2.42
N TYR A 49 9.45 14.34 -2.88
CA TYR A 49 9.77 12.97 -3.29
C TYR A 49 9.55 11.98 -2.14
N ALA A 50 10.07 12.29 -0.96
CA ALA A 50 9.89 11.44 0.22
C ALA A 50 8.41 11.26 0.57
N ALA A 51 7.63 12.35 0.52
CA ALA A 51 6.19 12.29 0.79
C ALA A 51 5.46 11.43 -0.26
N MET A 52 5.80 11.60 -1.53
CA MET A 52 5.20 10.84 -2.63
C MET A 52 5.47 9.34 -2.51
N ILE A 53 6.72 8.97 -2.27
CA ILE A 53 7.07 7.55 -2.09
C ILE A 53 6.47 7.02 -0.79
N GLY A 54 6.44 7.84 0.27
CA GLY A 54 5.79 7.48 1.53
C GLY A 54 4.33 7.09 1.35
N THR A 55 3.58 7.80 0.50
CA THR A 55 2.17 7.43 0.23
C THR A 55 2.06 6.07 -0.45
N LEU A 56 2.96 5.74 -1.36
CA LEU A 56 2.95 4.44 -2.03
C LEU A 56 3.29 3.30 -1.07
N LEU A 57 4.19 3.54 -0.12
CA LEU A 57 4.49 2.56 0.92
C LEU A 57 3.30 2.36 1.85
N ILE A 58 2.55 3.43 2.16
CA ILE A 58 1.32 3.32 2.93
C ILE A 58 0.29 2.47 2.18
N VAL A 59 0.11 2.69 0.88
CA VAL A 59 -0.79 1.87 0.05
C VAL A 59 -0.39 0.41 0.14
N LEU A 60 0.90 0.11 -0.01
CA LEU A 60 1.41 -1.26 0.08
C LEU A 60 1.16 -1.85 1.48
N ALA A 61 1.41 -1.10 2.54
CA ALA A 61 1.17 -1.55 3.90
C ALA A 61 -0.31 -1.87 4.14
N VAL A 62 -1.20 -0.99 3.67
CA VAL A 62 -2.65 -1.21 3.77
C VAL A 62 -3.06 -2.45 2.97
N GLU A 63 -2.47 -2.68 1.79
CA GLU A 63 -2.74 -3.87 0.98
C GLU A 63 -2.34 -5.15 1.72
N PHE A 64 -1.17 -5.16 2.38
CA PHE A 64 -0.77 -6.30 3.22
C PHE A 64 -1.78 -6.54 4.34
N LEU A 65 -2.24 -5.48 5.02
CA LEU A 65 -3.24 -5.61 6.08
C LEU A 65 -4.57 -6.12 5.55
N ASN A 66 -5.02 -5.61 4.42
CA ASN A 66 -6.26 -6.06 3.78
C ASN A 66 -6.17 -7.53 3.39
N THR A 67 -5.05 -7.94 2.82
CA THR A 67 -4.80 -9.35 2.46
C THR A 67 -4.87 -10.23 3.71
N GLY A 68 -4.26 -9.79 4.81
CA GLY A 68 -4.33 -10.51 6.08
C GLY A 68 -5.76 -10.65 6.60
N ILE A 69 -6.57 -9.59 6.51
CA ILE A 69 -7.98 -9.60 6.89
C ILE A 69 -8.77 -10.59 6.03
N GLU A 70 -8.58 -10.56 4.72
CA GLU A 70 -9.27 -11.46 3.80
C GLU A 70 -8.93 -12.93 4.08
N LYS A 71 -7.65 -13.22 4.30
CA LYS A 71 -7.23 -14.60 4.61
C LYS A 71 -7.74 -15.06 5.97
N LEU A 72 -7.75 -14.17 6.96
CA LEU A 72 -8.31 -14.49 8.26
C LEU A 72 -9.81 -14.75 8.16
N ALA A 73 -10.55 -13.92 7.43
CA ALA A 73 -11.98 -14.08 7.23
C ALA A 73 -12.29 -15.42 6.54
N ASP A 74 -11.54 -15.78 5.50
CA ASP A 74 -11.72 -17.04 4.79
C ASP A 74 -11.35 -18.25 5.65
N HIS A 75 -10.42 -18.09 6.58
CA HIS A 75 -10.04 -19.15 7.51
C HIS A 75 -11.10 -19.38 8.59
N VAL A 76 -11.79 -18.31 9.02
CA VAL A 76 -12.88 -18.40 10.00
C VAL A 76 -14.11 -19.03 9.37
N THR A 77 -14.49 -18.58 8.18
CA THR A 77 -15.58 -19.19 7.41
C THR A 77 -15.37 -18.93 5.90
N PRO A 78 -15.26 -19.99 5.11
CA PRO A 78 -15.16 -19.85 3.66
C PRO A 78 -16.52 -19.52 3.00
N GLU A 79 -17.64 -19.64 3.74
CA GLU A 79 -18.95 -19.37 3.21
C GLU A 79 -19.22 -17.88 3.07
N GLN A 80 -20.03 -17.52 2.08
CA GLN A 80 -20.47 -16.14 1.90
C GLN A 80 -21.47 -15.77 2.98
N HIS A 81 -21.02 -14.98 3.95
CA HIS A 81 -21.81 -14.51 5.06
C HIS A 81 -21.87 -12.97 5.00
N SER A 82 -23.01 -12.38 5.33
CA SER A 82 -23.20 -10.93 5.26
C SER A 82 -22.17 -10.16 6.11
N GLU A 83 -21.87 -10.67 7.32
CA GLU A 83 -20.88 -10.04 8.20
C GLU A 83 -19.46 -10.17 7.63
N ILE A 84 -19.11 -11.31 7.04
CA ILE A 84 -17.81 -11.51 6.41
C ILE A 84 -17.66 -10.59 5.20
N ARG A 85 -18.71 -10.43 4.40
CA ARG A 85 -18.70 -9.49 3.29
C ARG A 85 -18.43 -8.05 3.76
N ARG A 86 -19.07 -7.65 4.86
CA ARG A 86 -18.88 -6.31 5.42
C ARG A 86 -17.44 -6.11 5.90
N ILE A 87 -16.85 -7.12 6.55
CA ILE A 87 -15.46 -7.07 7.02
C ILE A 87 -14.52 -6.89 5.83
N LYS A 88 -14.72 -7.65 4.75
CA LYS A 88 -13.92 -7.54 3.53
C LYS A 88 -14.10 -6.17 2.86
N ASP A 89 -15.32 -5.64 2.87
CA ASP A 89 -15.62 -4.31 2.33
C ASP A 89 -14.89 -3.22 3.09
N PHE A 90 -14.79 -3.33 4.41
CA PHE A 90 -14.03 -2.38 5.22
C PHE A 90 -12.53 -2.39 4.85
N GLY A 91 -11.96 -3.57 4.65
CA GLY A 91 -10.57 -3.68 4.20
C GLY A 91 -10.36 -3.04 2.83
N SER A 92 -11.27 -3.30 1.90
CA SER A 92 -11.24 -2.70 0.57
C SER A 92 -11.40 -1.18 0.63
N ALA A 93 -12.26 -0.68 1.51
CA ALA A 93 -12.43 0.76 1.73
C ALA A 93 -11.13 1.41 2.24
N ALA A 94 -10.40 0.73 3.11
CA ALA A 94 -9.11 1.22 3.59
C ALA A 94 -8.09 1.34 2.44
N VAL A 95 -8.06 0.36 1.54
CA VAL A 95 -7.22 0.43 0.34
C VAL A 95 -7.63 1.64 -0.51
N PHE A 96 -8.92 1.83 -0.73
CA PHE A 96 -9.43 2.97 -1.50
C PHE A 96 -8.99 4.30 -0.89
N CYS A 97 -9.09 4.45 0.43
CA CYS A 97 -8.66 5.67 1.13
C CYS A 97 -7.16 5.91 0.96
N SER A 98 -6.35 4.87 1.06
CA SER A 98 -4.90 5.00 0.90
C SER A 98 -4.52 5.38 -0.53
N LEU A 99 -5.21 4.82 -1.54
CA LEU A 99 -5.02 5.21 -2.94
C LEU A 99 -5.43 6.67 -3.17
N SER A 100 -6.51 7.11 -2.54
CA SER A 100 -6.96 8.50 -2.61
C SER A 100 -5.92 9.45 -2.02
N LEU A 101 -5.31 9.08 -0.90
CA LEU A 101 -4.21 9.84 -0.30
C LEU A 101 -3.03 9.95 -1.27
N ALA A 102 -2.62 8.83 -1.85
CA ALA A 102 -1.52 8.83 -2.82
C ALA A 102 -1.86 9.71 -4.03
N GLY A 103 -3.06 9.58 -4.56
CA GLY A 103 -3.52 10.41 -5.68
C GLY A 103 -3.47 11.89 -5.36
N LEU A 104 -3.95 12.27 -4.18
CA LEU A 104 -3.95 13.66 -3.73
C LEU A 104 -2.53 14.22 -3.67
N VAL A 105 -1.61 13.51 -3.04
CA VAL A 105 -0.22 13.97 -2.88
C VAL A 105 0.50 14.04 -4.24
N TRP A 106 0.35 13.02 -5.07
CA TRP A 106 1.00 12.97 -6.38
C TRP A 106 0.48 14.04 -7.34
N LEU A 107 -0.84 14.25 -7.38
CA LEU A 107 -1.44 15.29 -8.22
C LEU A 107 -1.04 16.69 -7.73
N THR A 108 -0.97 16.89 -6.43
CA THR A 108 -0.51 18.16 -5.87
C THR A 108 0.96 18.40 -6.23
N ALA A 109 1.80 17.38 -6.11
CA ALA A 109 3.21 17.47 -6.50
C ALA A 109 3.35 17.85 -7.97
N LEU A 110 2.57 17.21 -8.84
CA LEU A 110 2.57 17.51 -10.28
C LEU A 110 2.14 18.97 -10.53
N ALA A 111 1.10 19.43 -9.86
CA ALA A 111 0.61 20.80 -9.99
C ALA A 111 1.68 21.83 -9.54
N VAL A 112 2.36 21.54 -8.44
CA VAL A 112 3.48 22.38 -7.98
C VAL A 112 4.62 22.36 -9.00
N ARG A 113 4.95 21.19 -9.52
CA ARG A 113 6.04 21.04 -10.52
C ARG A 113 5.74 21.81 -11.79
N CYS A 114 4.49 21.86 -12.20
CA CYS A 114 4.05 22.57 -13.41
C CYS A 114 3.78 24.07 -13.17
N GLY A 115 3.99 24.57 -11.94
CA GLY A 115 3.76 25.97 -11.63
C GLY A 115 2.31 26.37 -11.44
N LEU A 116 1.39 25.39 -11.35
CA LEU A 116 -0.04 25.65 -11.13
C LEU A 116 -0.36 25.95 -9.67
N LEU A 117 0.49 25.50 -8.75
CA LEU A 117 0.39 25.76 -7.31
C LEU A 117 1.75 26.24 -6.80
N GLY A 118 1.72 27.00 -5.71
CA GLY A 118 2.91 27.61 -5.13
C GLY A 118 3.93 26.67 -4.50
#